data_cb637a8ea2607bca83378f8d0a31b31e
#
_entry.id   cb637a8ea2607bca83378f8d0a31b31e
#
_cell.length_a   1.000
_cell.length_b   1.000
_cell.length_c   1.000
_cell.angle_alpha   90.00
_cell.angle_beta   90.00
_cell.angle_gamma   90.00
#
_symmetry.space_group_name_H-M   'P 1'
#
loop_
_entity.id
_entity.type
_entity.pdbx_description
1 polymer ?
#
loop_
_entity_poly.entity_id
_entity_poly.type
_entity_poly.pdbx_seq_one_letter_code
_entity_poly.pdbx_strand_id
1 'polypeptide(L)'
;MRRSIVFAALAAWPLAGCYQGVPDPALSSRDAAFLKASPEGEIHPIDGRYLVDDRTGEKPGTIVVETKRRELFFVLPNRKAVRYAVAVGEEAFGWTGTARVARKAEWPDWNPPAEMKKRWPHVQPVSGGPRNPMGSRALYLYEGNRDTLYRIHGTNEPETIGRAVSSGCIRMRNIDVVELYNRVQPGTKVIVR
;
A
#
# COMPACT_ATOMS: atom_id res chain seq x y z
N MET A 1 56.69 -9.69 40.14
CA MET A 1 55.28 -10.06 39.96
C MET A 1 54.65 -9.13 38.88
N ARG A 2 54.53 -9.60 37.66
CA ARG A 2 53.89 -8.84 36.53
C ARG A 2 52.45 -9.34 36.41
N ARG A 3 51.50 -8.46 36.64
CA ARG A 3 50.08 -8.76 36.43
C ARG A 3 49.73 -8.51 34.95
N SER A 4 49.41 -9.56 34.24
CA SER A 4 48.86 -9.46 32.85
C SER A 4 47.39 -9.10 32.95
N ILE A 5 47.02 -7.96 32.35
CA ILE A 5 45.63 -7.53 32.17
C ILE A 5 45.15 -8.10 30.86
N VAL A 6 44.20 -9.03 30.90
CA VAL A 6 43.54 -9.58 29.72
C VAL A 6 42.38 -8.62 29.36
N PHE A 7 42.49 -7.92 28.24
CA PHE A 7 41.37 -7.16 27.66
C PHE A 7 40.46 -8.14 26.93
N ALA A 8 39.26 -8.34 27.47
CA ALA A 8 38.19 -9.00 26.76
C ALA A 8 37.60 -8.03 25.72
N ALA A 9 37.85 -8.28 24.43
CA ALA A 9 37.22 -7.58 23.36
C ALA A 9 35.75 -8.03 23.26
N LEU A 10 34.83 -7.18 23.69
CA LEU A 10 33.40 -7.34 23.40
C LEU A 10 33.18 -7.10 21.91
N ALA A 11 32.97 -8.18 21.15
CA ALA A 11 32.53 -8.11 19.77
C ALA A 11 31.10 -7.57 19.75
N ALA A 12 30.92 -6.30 19.45
CA ALA A 12 29.63 -5.71 19.10
C ALA A 12 29.18 -6.29 17.76
N TRP A 13 28.27 -7.24 17.78
CA TRP A 13 27.59 -7.68 16.57
C TRP A 13 26.64 -6.55 16.11
N PRO A 14 26.74 -6.11 14.85
CA PRO A 14 25.80 -5.15 14.32
C PRO A 14 24.42 -5.83 14.25
N LEU A 15 23.46 -5.36 15.03
CA LEU A 15 22.03 -5.64 14.87
C LEU A 15 21.54 -4.90 13.62
N ALA A 16 22.10 -5.20 12.47
CA ALA A 16 21.49 -4.87 11.20
C ALA A 16 20.32 -5.84 11.03
N GLY A 17 19.15 -5.46 11.48
CA GLY A 17 17.90 -6.09 11.11
C GLY A 17 17.78 -5.98 9.60
N CYS A 18 18.21 -7.01 8.86
CA CYS A 18 18.06 -7.07 7.42
C CYS A 18 16.58 -7.13 7.10
N TYR A 19 15.99 -5.99 6.73
CA TYR A 19 14.69 -5.98 6.10
C TYR A 19 14.80 -6.72 4.78
N GLN A 20 14.14 -7.85 4.66
CA GLN A 20 14.10 -8.60 3.41
C GLN A 20 13.12 -7.89 2.47
N GLY A 21 13.63 -7.27 1.41
CA GLY A 21 12.82 -6.71 0.34
C GLY A 21 11.97 -7.78 -0.33
N VAL A 22 10.73 -7.47 -0.65
CA VAL A 22 9.88 -8.34 -1.47
C VAL A 22 10.12 -7.98 -2.94
N PRO A 23 10.43 -8.97 -3.81
CA PRO A 23 10.72 -8.72 -5.22
C PRO A 23 9.57 -8.05 -5.97
N ASP A 24 9.88 -7.32 -7.03
CA ASP A 24 8.87 -6.79 -7.93
C ASP A 24 8.09 -7.93 -8.61
N PRO A 25 6.78 -7.72 -8.86
CA PRO A 25 5.97 -8.71 -9.54
C PRO A 25 6.36 -8.81 -11.02
N ALA A 26 6.11 -9.97 -11.63
CA ALA A 26 6.13 -10.10 -13.07
C ALA A 26 5.09 -9.17 -13.69
N LEU A 27 5.49 -8.42 -14.72
CA LEU A 27 4.66 -7.44 -15.39
C LEU A 27 4.24 -7.92 -16.77
N SER A 28 3.00 -7.65 -17.16
CA SER A 28 2.58 -7.73 -18.56
C SER A 28 3.30 -6.64 -19.39
N SER A 29 3.37 -6.81 -20.70
CA SER A 29 3.94 -5.78 -21.59
C SER A 29 3.23 -4.43 -21.44
N ARG A 30 1.90 -4.44 -21.22
CA ARG A 30 1.10 -3.24 -20.95
C ARG A 30 1.51 -2.59 -19.64
N ASP A 31 1.62 -3.39 -18.56
CA ASP A 31 2.02 -2.87 -17.25
C ASP A 31 3.41 -2.26 -17.31
N ALA A 32 4.38 -2.94 -17.91
CA ALA A 32 5.73 -2.44 -18.05
C ALA A 32 5.78 -1.09 -18.81
N ALA A 33 5.05 -0.98 -19.92
CA ALA A 33 4.97 0.25 -20.70
C ALA A 33 4.31 1.39 -19.91
N PHE A 34 3.19 1.11 -19.24
CA PHE A 34 2.45 2.12 -18.48
C PHE A 34 3.16 2.55 -17.21
N LEU A 35 3.79 1.62 -16.48
CA LEU A 35 4.59 1.95 -15.29
C LEU A 35 5.79 2.81 -15.67
N LYS A 36 6.49 2.49 -16.78
CA LYS A 36 7.59 3.32 -17.28
C LYS A 36 7.16 4.74 -17.65
N ALA A 37 5.91 4.92 -18.10
CA ALA A 37 5.35 6.23 -18.46
C ALA A 37 4.66 6.93 -17.26
N SER A 38 4.52 6.27 -16.12
CA SER A 38 3.94 6.84 -14.89
C SER A 38 4.95 7.75 -14.19
N PRO A 39 4.49 8.76 -13.43
CA PRO A 39 5.38 9.54 -12.58
C PRO A 39 6.16 8.64 -11.62
N GLU A 40 7.47 8.83 -11.56
CA GLU A 40 8.37 8.20 -10.59
C GLU A 40 8.70 9.24 -9.53
N GLY A 41 8.29 8.99 -8.27
CA GLY A 41 8.72 9.79 -7.14
C GLY A 41 10.01 9.21 -6.54
N GLU A 42 10.82 10.05 -5.91
CA GLU A 42 11.88 9.56 -5.05
C GLU A 42 11.27 8.76 -3.91
N ILE A 43 11.73 7.52 -3.75
CA ILE A 43 11.26 6.61 -2.72
C ILE A 43 12.32 6.55 -1.63
N HIS A 44 11.95 7.02 -0.44
CA HIS A 44 12.80 6.76 0.70
C HIS A 44 12.86 5.25 0.94
N PRO A 45 14.03 4.65 1.21
CA PRO A 45 14.16 3.20 1.42
C PRO A 45 13.17 2.63 2.43
N ILE A 46 12.81 3.41 3.48
CA ILE A 46 11.83 3.00 4.49
C ILE A 46 10.41 2.79 3.92
N ASP A 47 10.10 3.43 2.79
CA ASP A 47 8.80 3.32 2.11
C ASP A 47 8.77 2.14 1.12
N GLY A 48 9.82 1.36 1.09
CA GLY A 48 9.90 0.12 0.34
C GLY A 48 8.93 -0.94 0.86
N ARG A 49 8.78 -1.98 0.06
CA ARG A 49 8.00 -3.18 0.38
C ARG A 49 8.90 -4.23 1.04
N TYR A 50 8.51 -4.70 2.24
CA TYR A 50 9.33 -5.60 3.04
C TYR A 50 8.55 -6.77 3.61
N LEU A 51 9.22 -7.92 3.70
CA LEU A 51 8.77 -9.03 4.53
C LEU A 51 9.09 -8.70 5.99
N VAL A 52 8.07 -8.76 6.84
CA VAL A 52 8.18 -8.44 8.28
C VAL A 52 7.51 -9.51 9.12
N ASP A 53 7.80 -9.52 10.43
CA ASP A 53 7.01 -10.30 11.38
C ASP A 53 5.61 -9.70 11.50
N ASP A 54 4.59 -10.57 11.40
CA ASP A 54 3.21 -10.13 11.56
C ASP A 54 2.95 -9.65 13.00
N ARG A 55 2.46 -8.42 13.10
CA ARG A 55 2.05 -7.78 14.37
C ARG A 55 0.56 -7.49 14.40
N THR A 56 -0.15 -7.86 13.35
CA THR A 56 -1.57 -7.54 13.21
C THR A 56 -2.45 -8.47 14.03
N GLY A 57 -2.02 -9.72 14.22
CA GLY A 57 -2.76 -10.79 14.88
C GLY A 57 -3.88 -11.38 14.03
N GLU A 58 -3.96 -11.00 12.77
CA GLU A 58 -5.01 -11.44 11.86
C GLU A 58 -4.64 -12.76 11.14
N LYS A 59 -5.65 -13.39 10.54
CA LYS A 59 -5.44 -14.64 9.78
C LYS A 59 -4.71 -14.37 8.47
N PRO A 60 -3.87 -15.32 7.99
CA PRO A 60 -3.27 -15.25 6.66
C PRO A 60 -4.29 -14.96 5.56
N GLY A 61 -3.91 -14.12 4.59
CA GLY A 61 -4.76 -13.63 3.52
C GLY A 61 -5.58 -12.38 3.87
N THR A 62 -5.46 -11.84 5.10
CA THR A 62 -6.11 -10.58 5.50
C THR A 62 -5.24 -9.38 5.12
N ILE A 63 -5.87 -8.31 4.67
CA ILE A 63 -5.26 -6.98 4.55
C ILE A 63 -5.56 -6.19 5.82
N VAL A 64 -4.55 -5.58 6.43
CA VAL A 64 -4.70 -4.68 7.56
C VAL A 64 -4.06 -3.33 7.22
N VAL A 65 -4.83 -2.26 7.33
CA VAL A 65 -4.37 -0.89 7.12
C VAL A 65 -4.30 -0.18 8.47
N GLU A 66 -3.09 0.19 8.87
CA GLU A 66 -2.80 0.99 10.07
C GLU A 66 -2.71 2.46 9.65
N THR A 67 -3.82 3.19 9.72
CA THR A 67 -3.92 4.55 9.17
C THR A 67 -2.96 5.54 9.83
N LYS A 68 -2.81 5.48 11.15
CA LYS A 68 -1.87 6.33 11.92
C LYS A 68 -0.40 6.08 11.54
N ARG A 69 -0.06 4.85 11.17
CA ARG A 69 1.29 4.47 10.75
C ARG A 69 1.51 4.65 9.25
N ARG A 70 0.43 4.81 8.48
CA ARG A 70 0.46 4.88 7.02
C ARG A 70 1.10 3.63 6.42
N GLU A 71 0.73 2.49 6.96
CA GLU A 71 1.21 1.17 6.58
C GLU A 71 0.04 0.25 6.23
N LEU A 72 0.26 -0.60 5.25
CA LEU A 72 -0.63 -1.69 4.90
C LEU A 72 0.13 -3.00 5.05
N PHE A 73 -0.51 -3.99 5.66
CA PHE A 73 0.03 -5.34 5.82
C PHE A 73 -0.83 -6.35 5.10
N PHE A 74 -0.22 -7.19 4.28
CA PHE A 74 -0.84 -8.42 3.79
C PHE A 74 -0.31 -9.58 4.62
N VAL A 75 -1.18 -10.18 5.42
CA VAL A 75 -0.82 -11.23 6.38
C VAL A 75 -0.50 -12.53 5.65
N LEU A 76 0.63 -13.13 5.98
CA LEU A 76 1.12 -14.40 5.42
C LEU A 76 1.09 -15.50 6.48
N PRO A 77 1.24 -16.78 6.08
CA PRO A 77 1.52 -17.88 7.02
C PRO A 77 2.79 -17.63 7.84
N ASN A 78 2.99 -18.44 8.89
CA ASN A 78 4.21 -18.46 9.71
C ASN A 78 4.52 -17.12 10.41
N ARG A 79 3.48 -16.39 10.81
CA ARG A 79 3.59 -15.10 11.52
C ARG A 79 4.42 -14.07 10.74
N LYS A 80 4.27 -14.06 9.44
CA LYS A 80 4.88 -13.07 8.54
C LYS A 80 3.80 -12.20 7.89
N ALA A 81 4.21 -11.04 7.41
CA ALA A 81 3.38 -10.16 6.59
C ALA A 81 4.25 -9.43 5.57
N VAL A 82 3.65 -9.06 4.44
CA VAL A 82 4.26 -8.06 3.56
C VAL A 82 3.76 -6.69 4.00
N ARG A 83 4.70 -5.82 4.34
CA ARG A 83 4.44 -4.42 4.71
C ARG A 83 4.64 -3.53 3.49
N TYR A 84 3.70 -2.60 3.28
CA TYR A 84 3.74 -1.55 2.26
C TYR A 84 3.54 -0.19 2.92
N ALA A 85 4.26 0.82 2.46
CA ALA A 85 3.93 2.21 2.79
C ALA A 85 2.74 2.67 1.95
N VAL A 86 1.84 3.44 2.55
CA VAL A 86 0.63 3.93 1.89
C VAL A 86 0.39 5.40 2.19
N ALA A 87 -0.34 6.10 1.32
CA ALA A 87 -1.00 7.34 1.71
C ALA A 87 -2.44 7.03 2.12
N VAL A 88 -2.93 7.75 3.11
CA VAL A 88 -4.27 7.57 3.68
C VAL A 88 -5.07 8.88 3.63
N GLY A 89 -6.35 8.80 3.93
CA GLY A 89 -7.19 9.98 4.12
C GLY A 89 -6.73 10.86 5.27
N GLU A 90 -6.95 12.16 5.16
CA GLU A 90 -6.90 13.03 6.33
C GLU A 90 -7.89 12.54 7.40
N GLU A 91 -7.62 12.80 8.69
CA GLU A 91 -8.45 12.28 9.80
C GLU A 91 -9.96 12.57 9.62
N ALA A 92 -10.31 13.72 9.04
CA ALA A 92 -11.69 14.10 8.78
C ALA A 92 -12.40 13.24 7.71
N PHE A 93 -11.65 12.51 6.89
CA PHE A 93 -12.17 11.71 5.77
C PHE A 93 -11.82 10.23 5.88
N GLY A 94 -11.10 9.83 6.93
CA GLY A 94 -10.66 8.45 7.13
C GLY A 94 -11.81 7.54 7.55
N TRP A 95 -12.06 6.48 6.78
CA TRP A 95 -12.95 5.40 7.19
C TRP A 95 -12.15 4.33 7.96
N THR A 96 -12.73 3.84 9.04
CA THR A 96 -12.23 2.69 9.78
C THR A 96 -13.32 1.62 9.86
N GLY A 97 -12.92 0.34 9.87
CA GLY A 97 -13.89 -0.75 9.91
C GLY A 97 -13.37 -2.02 9.24
N THR A 98 -14.29 -2.96 9.02
CA THR A 98 -14.01 -4.21 8.34
C THR A 98 -14.81 -4.29 7.04
N ALA A 99 -14.13 -4.54 5.95
CA ALA A 99 -14.68 -4.70 4.62
C ALA A 99 -14.15 -5.98 3.96
N ARG A 100 -14.61 -6.23 2.75
CA ARG A 100 -14.03 -7.23 1.84
C ARG A 100 -13.69 -6.61 0.50
N VAL A 101 -12.69 -7.15 -0.18
CA VAL A 101 -12.47 -6.84 -1.59
C VAL A 101 -13.60 -7.48 -2.39
N ALA A 102 -14.49 -6.69 -2.96
CA ALA A 102 -15.59 -7.21 -3.77
C ALA A 102 -15.22 -7.31 -5.24
N ARG A 103 -14.41 -6.37 -5.73
CA ARG A 103 -13.98 -6.28 -7.13
C ARG A 103 -12.54 -5.79 -7.22
N LYS A 104 -11.87 -6.24 -8.26
CA LYS A 104 -10.51 -5.85 -8.65
C LYS A 104 -10.55 -5.23 -10.05
N ALA A 105 -9.70 -4.25 -10.32
CA ALA A 105 -9.57 -3.66 -11.66
C ALA A 105 -8.12 -3.30 -11.98
N GLU A 106 -7.76 -3.46 -13.24
CA GLU A 106 -6.47 -3.07 -13.82
C GLU A 106 -6.64 -1.78 -14.60
N TRP A 107 -5.78 -0.79 -14.34
CA TRP A 107 -5.82 0.51 -14.98
C TRP A 107 -7.24 1.06 -15.11
N PRO A 108 -7.99 1.17 -13.98
CA PRO A 108 -9.39 1.58 -14.00
C PRO A 108 -9.53 3.03 -14.43
N ASP A 109 -10.64 3.37 -15.07
CA ASP A 109 -11.01 4.76 -15.27
C ASP A 109 -11.26 5.45 -13.93
N TRP A 110 -10.91 6.70 -13.84
CA TRP A 110 -11.22 7.55 -12.71
C TRP A 110 -12.40 8.47 -13.03
N ASN A 111 -13.43 8.40 -12.20
CA ASN A 111 -14.56 9.30 -12.26
C ASN A 111 -14.54 10.17 -11.00
N PRO A 112 -14.49 11.51 -11.13
CA PRO A 112 -14.53 12.40 -9.98
C PRO A 112 -15.74 12.13 -9.10
N PRO A 113 -15.56 12.00 -7.76
CA PRO A 113 -16.69 11.92 -6.83
C PRO A 113 -17.64 13.11 -6.95
N ALA A 114 -18.92 12.90 -6.64
CA ALA A 114 -19.94 13.95 -6.78
C ALA A 114 -19.58 15.22 -5.98
N GLU A 115 -19.05 15.06 -4.77
CA GLU A 115 -18.61 16.19 -3.94
C GLU A 115 -17.41 16.95 -4.55
N MET A 116 -16.52 16.24 -5.23
CA MET A 116 -15.41 16.86 -5.95
C MET A 116 -15.93 17.67 -7.15
N LYS A 117 -16.89 17.13 -7.90
CA LYS A 117 -17.54 17.85 -9.00
C LYS A 117 -18.27 19.11 -8.54
N LYS A 118 -18.88 19.08 -7.38
CA LYS A 118 -19.53 20.29 -6.78
C LYS A 118 -18.49 21.38 -6.49
N ARG A 119 -17.33 20.99 -5.93
CA ARG A 119 -16.27 21.94 -5.56
C ARG A 119 -15.47 22.41 -6.77
N TRP A 120 -15.24 21.53 -7.73
CA TRP A 120 -14.50 21.80 -8.97
C TRP A 120 -15.26 21.28 -10.20
N PRO A 121 -16.25 22.07 -10.72
CA PRO A 121 -17.13 21.62 -11.82
C PRO A 121 -16.43 21.25 -13.13
N HIS A 122 -15.24 21.80 -13.34
CA HIS A 122 -14.43 21.56 -14.55
C HIS A 122 -13.61 20.25 -14.51
N VAL A 123 -13.60 19.54 -13.38
CA VAL A 123 -12.89 18.26 -13.29
C VAL A 123 -13.57 17.21 -14.13
N GLN A 124 -12.80 16.62 -15.06
CA GLN A 124 -13.28 15.61 -16.01
C GLN A 124 -12.84 14.20 -15.60
N PRO A 125 -13.57 13.16 -16.02
CA PRO A 125 -13.11 11.79 -15.94
C PRO A 125 -11.76 11.60 -16.64
N VAL A 126 -10.94 10.69 -16.14
CA VAL A 126 -9.64 10.33 -16.73
C VAL A 126 -9.65 8.83 -17.02
N SER A 127 -9.40 8.47 -18.28
CA SER A 127 -9.27 7.07 -18.69
C SER A 127 -8.08 6.39 -18.05
N GLY A 128 -8.16 5.06 -17.89
CA GLY A 128 -7.10 4.25 -17.30
C GLY A 128 -5.76 4.42 -18.04
N GLY A 129 -4.69 4.67 -17.29
CA GLY A 129 -3.37 4.89 -17.85
C GLY A 129 -2.39 5.57 -16.89
N PRO A 130 -1.17 5.90 -17.35
CA PRO A 130 -0.05 6.36 -16.53
C PRO A 130 -0.33 7.60 -15.67
N ARG A 131 -1.17 8.51 -16.15
CA ARG A 131 -1.51 9.77 -15.47
C ARG A 131 -2.86 9.74 -14.75
N ASN A 132 -3.49 8.55 -14.65
CA ASN A 132 -4.77 8.40 -13.97
C ASN A 132 -4.57 8.38 -12.45
N PRO A 133 -5.36 9.13 -11.66
CA PRO A 133 -5.25 9.15 -10.19
C PRO A 133 -5.45 7.79 -9.51
N MET A 134 -6.18 6.85 -10.14
CA MET A 134 -6.36 5.49 -9.62
C MET A 134 -5.13 4.59 -9.82
N GLY A 135 -4.17 5.03 -10.63
CA GLY A 135 -2.96 4.26 -10.90
C GLY A 135 -3.21 2.92 -11.59
N SER A 136 -2.28 1.98 -11.36
CA SER A 136 -2.23 0.71 -12.10
C SER A 136 -3.29 -0.31 -11.69
N ARG A 137 -3.76 -0.29 -10.45
CA ARG A 137 -4.73 -1.26 -9.90
C ARG A 137 -5.66 -0.60 -8.90
N ALA A 138 -6.87 -1.16 -8.76
CA ALA A 138 -7.80 -0.80 -7.70
C ALA A 138 -8.48 -2.04 -7.10
N LEU A 139 -8.58 -2.04 -5.77
CA LEU A 139 -9.33 -2.99 -4.97
C LEU A 139 -10.54 -2.24 -4.37
N TYR A 140 -11.74 -2.65 -4.70
CA TYR A 140 -12.99 -2.00 -4.29
C TYR A 140 -13.50 -2.66 -3.00
N LEU A 141 -13.71 -1.86 -1.96
CA LEU A 141 -14.03 -2.32 -0.63
C LEU A 141 -15.54 -2.25 -0.35
N TYR A 142 -16.12 -3.35 0.11
CA TYR A 142 -17.54 -3.47 0.41
C TYR A 142 -17.76 -3.97 1.84
N GLU A 143 -18.74 -3.39 2.51
CA GLU A 143 -19.34 -3.94 3.74
C GLU A 143 -20.61 -4.68 3.37
N GLY A 144 -20.62 -6.00 3.51
CA GLY A 144 -21.71 -6.80 2.98
C GLY A 144 -21.90 -6.54 1.48
N ASN A 145 -23.05 -6.06 1.08
CA ASN A 145 -23.37 -5.70 -0.31
C ASN A 145 -23.29 -4.18 -0.60
N ARG A 146 -22.91 -3.38 0.40
CA ARG A 146 -22.79 -1.93 0.27
C ARG A 146 -21.39 -1.57 -0.18
N ASP A 147 -21.26 -0.83 -1.28
CA ASP A 147 -20.01 -0.19 -1.67
C ASP A 147 -19.66 0.90 -0.65
N THR A 148 -18.50 0.78 -0.02
CA THR A 148 -18.02 1.77 0.95
C THR A 148 -17.54 3.05 0.30
N LEU A 149 -17.38 3.06 -1.02
CA LEU A 149 -16.70 4.08 -1.81
C LEU A 149 -15.21 4.22 -1.51
N TYR A 150 -14.66 3.46 -0.56
CA TYR A 150 -13.23 3.39 -0.30
C TYR A 150 -12.55 2.35 -1.17
N ARG A 151 -11.33 2.64 -1.54
CA ARG A 151 -10.50 1.83 -2.44
C ARG A 151 -9.08 1.74 -1.89
N ILE A 152 -8.42 0.62 -2.19
CA ILE A 152 -6.96 0.52 -2.16
C ILE A 152 -6.52 0.57 -3.62
N HIS A 153 -5.72 1.55 -4.01
CA HIS A 153 -5.39 1.76 -5.42
C HIS A 153 -3.99 2.35 -5.61
N GLY A 154 -3.50 2.33 -6.85
CA GLY A 154 -2.27 3.00 -7.22
C GLY A 154 -2.38 4.53 -7.17
N THR A 155 -1.36 5.22 -7.68
CA THR A 155 -1.38 6.68 -7.73
C THR A 155 -0.55 7.20 -8.88
N ASN A 156 -0.88 8.38 -9.38
CA ASN A 156 -0.03 9.21 -10.24
C ASN A 156 0.74 10.28 -9.44
N GLU A 157 0.64 10.25 -8.10
CA GLU A 157 1.30 11.16 -7.16
C GLU A 157 2.12 10.35 -6.14
N PRO A 158 3.18 9.62 -6.58
CA PRO A 158 3.94 8.70 -5.72
C PRO A 158 4.64 9.40 -4.55
N GLU A 159 4.93 10.69 -4.64
CA GLU A 159 5.51 11.53 -3.57
C GLU A 159 4.56 11.71 -2.38
N THR A 160 3.29 11.35 -2.52
CA THR A 160 2.31 11.42 -1.43
C THR A 160 2.33 10.19 -0.52
N ILE A 161 3.01 9.11 -0.92
CA ILE A 161 3.12 7.90 -0.11
C ILE A 161 3.80 8.24 1.23
N GLY A 162 3.31 7.65 2.31
CA GLY A 162 3.72 7.97 3.67
C GLY A 162 3.01 9.19 4.28
N ARG A 163 2.07 9.81 3.57
CA ARG A 163 1.34 11.02 4.04
C ARG A 163 -0.15 10.77 4.24
N ALA A 164 -0.82 11.65 4.98
CA ALA A 164 -2.27 11.71 5.14
C ALA A 164 -2.79 12.88 4.29
N VAL A 165 -3.15 12.61 3.03
CA VAL A 165 -3.47 13.65 2.02
C VAL A 165 -4.62 13.25 1.10
N SER A 166 -5.21 12.07 1.26
CA SER A 166 -6.31 11.64 0.40
C SER A 166 -7.68 12.01 0.99
N SER A 167 -8.72 11.99 0.16
CA SER A 167 -10.11 12.12 0.59
C SER A 167 -10.72 10.82 1.13
N GLY A 168 -9.87 9.89 1.65
CA GLY A 168 -10.29 8.67 2.31
C GLY A 168 -9.72 7.39 1.70
N CYS A 169 -9.49 7.31 0.40
CA CYS A 169 -8.91 6.14 -0.24
C CYS A 169 -7.46 5.89 0.19
N ILE A 170 -7.04 4.63 0.17
CA ILE A 170 -5.70 4.19 0.50
C ILE A 170 -4.89 4.14 -0.80
N ARG A 171 -3.86 5.00 -0.92
CA ARG A 171 -3.01 5.07 -2.10
C ARG A 171 -1.73 4.28 -1.89
N MET A 172 -1.31 3.56 -2.91
CA MET A 172 -0.07 2.79 -2.97
C MET A 172 0.76 3.21 -4.18
N ARG A 173 2.06 2.96 -4.15
CA ARG A 173 2.86 3.03 -5.37
C ARG A 173 2.30 2.06 -6.40
N ASN A 174 2.39 2.41 -7.68
CA ASN A 174 1.83 1.58 -8.74
C ASN A 174 2.42 0.17 -8.77
N ILE A 175 3.73 0.00 -8.55
CA ILE A 175 4.36 -1.32 -8.51
C ILE A 175 3.92 -2.14 -7.29
N ASP A 176 3.70 -1.49 -6.14
CA ASP A 176 3.28 -2.16 -4.91
C ASP A 176 1.83 -2.63 -4.97
N VAL A 177 0.95 -1.83 -5.57
CA VAL A 177 -0.44 -2.25 -5.71
C VAL A 177 -0.59 -3.36 -6.77
N VAL A 178 0.30 -3.45 -7.78
CA VAL A 178 0.37 -4.61 -8.68
C VAL A 178 0.75 -5.86 -7.90
N GLU A 179 1.74 -5.77 -7.04
CA GLU A 179 2.20 -6.90 -6.21
C GLU A 179 1.09 -7.37 -5.25
N LEU A 180 0.45 -6.45 -4.52
CA LEU A 180 -0.68 -6.76 -3.64
C LEU A 180 -1.87 -7.34 -4.43
N TYR A 181 -2.20 -6.76 -5.58
CA TYR A 181 -3.27 -7.21 -6.45
C TYR A 181 -3.11 -8.69 -6.86
N ASN A 182 -1.89 -9.13 -7.12
CA ASN A 182 -1.60 -10.51 -7.51
C ASN A 182 -1.83 -11.50 -6.35
N ARG A 183 -1.73 -11.04 -5.09
CA ARG A 183 -1.99 -11.87 -3.89
C ARG A 183 -3.48 -11.95 -3.53
N VAL A 184 -4.23 -10.90 -3.83
CA VAL A 184 -5.59 -10.67 -3.34
C VAL A 184 -6.62 -11.33 -4.25
N GLN A 185 -7.64 -11.94 -3.64
CA GLN A 185 -8.80 -12.48 -4.35
C GLN A 185 -10.08 -11.73 -3.94
N PRO A 186 -11.13 -11.71 -4.78
CA PRO A 186 -12.45 -11.31 -4.33
C PRO A 186 -12.86 -12.10 -3.07
N GLY A 187 -13.40 -11.42 -2.07
CA GLY A 187 -13.67 -11.97 -0.74
C GLY A 187 -12.59 -11.74 0.30
N THR A 188 -11.37 -11.35 -0.09
CA THR A 188 -10.30 -11.02 0.86
C THR A 188 -10.77 -10.00 1.90
N LYS A 189 -10.60 -10.35 3.20
CA LYS A 189 -10.92 -9.49 4.34
C LYS A 189 -9.96 -8.30 4.38
N VAL A 190 -10.52 -7.12 4.65
CA VAL A 190 -9.76 -5.87 4.83
C VAL A 190 -10.19 -5.23 6.14
N ILE A 191 -9.23 -4.89 6.98
CA ILE A 191 -9.42 -4.15 8.22
C ILE A 191 -8.70 -2.82 8.08
N VAL A 192 -9.41 -1.72 8.35
CA VAL A 192 -8.84 -0.37 8.39
C VAL A 192 -8.99 0.17 9.81
N ARG A 193 -7.89 0.56 10.46
CA ARG A 193 -7.85 1.02 11.85
C ARG A 193 -6.75 2.05 12.11
#